data_384d5f365547c52ccf192dbce0cb7a34
#
_entry.id   384d5f365547c52ccf192dbce0cb7a34
#
_cell.length_a   1.000
_cell.length_b   1.000
_cell.length_c   1.000
_cell.angle_alpha   90.00
_cell.angle_beta   90.00
_cell.angle_gamma   90.00
#
_symmetry.space_group_name_H-M   'P 1'
#
loop_
_entity.id
_entity.type
_entity.pdbx_description
1 polymer ?
#
loop_
_entity_poly.entity_id
_entity_poly.type
_entity_poly.pdbx_seq_one_letter_code
_entity_poly.pdbx_strand_id
1 'polypeptide(L)'
;SGTSAIYQANKNNKDVVDASDARTTYIIYNQTGSVKALTNQKIRQALNLATDRKGVVKAAVDTGSTPAESLVPKKLAKLPNGEDLSKYTAPGYTYNTSKAQKLFKEGLAEVGQSSLKLTITADSDSPAAKNAVDYVKSTWESALPGLTVEEKFVTFKQRLEDAKNENFDVVLFSWGGDYPEGSTFYGLFPTNSSYNYGKFSSK
;
A
#
# COMPACT_ATOMS: atom_id res chain seq x y z
N SER A 1 12.72 -13.81 12.13
CA SER A 1 11.52 -12.97 12.06
C SER A 1 10.74 -13.09 13.36
N GLY A 2 10.80 -12.07 14.18
CA GLY A 2 10.10 -12.02 15.46
C GLY A 2 8.74 -11.33 15.33
N THR A 3 7.81 -11.65 16.21
CA THR A 3 6.60 -10.86 16.41
C THR A 3 6.97 -9.50 17.02
N SER A 4 6.08 -8.52 16.93
CA SER A 4 6.25 -7.20 17.58
C SER A 4 6.63 -7.32 19.06
N ALA A 5 6.01 -8.24 19.80
CA ALA A 5 6.33 -8.51 21.21
C ALA A 5 7.79 -8.98 21.41
N ILE A 6 8.28 -9.88 20.56
CA ILE A 6 9.68 -10.37 20.62
C ILE A 6 10.64 -9.23 20.29
N TYR A 7 10.34 -8.40 19.30
CA TYR A 7 11.15 -7.24 18.95
C TYR A 7 11.22 -6.25 20.13
N GLN A 8 10.08 -5.85 20.68
CA GLN A 8 10.02 -4.90 21.79
C GLN A 8 10.77 -5.41 23.03
N ALA A 9 10.67 -6.71 23.33
CA ALA A 9 11.38 -7.33 24.44
C ALA A 9 12.91 -7.35 24.26
N ASN A 10 13.40 -7.33 23.01
CA ASN A 10 14.82 -7.53 22.70
C ASN A 10 15.49 -6.34 22.00
N LYS A 11 14.79 -5.26 21.69
CA LYS A 11 15.32 -4.12 20.90
C LYS A 11 16.57 -3.45 21.47
N ASN A 12 16.81 -3.60 22.77
CA ASN A 12 17.99 -3.07 23.46
C ASN A 12 19.08 -4.13 23.69
N ASN A 13 18.87 -5.37 23.24
CA ASN A 13 19.85 -6.44 23.37
C ASN A 13 20.93 -6.25 22.30
N LYS A 14 22.21 -6.22 22.70
CA LYS A 14 23.37 -6.02 21.82
C LYS A 14 23.56 -7.15 20.80
N ASP A 15 23.01 -8.33 21.07
CA ASP A 15 23.10 -9.51 20.20
C ASP A 15 22.00 -9.54 19.13
N VAL A 16 21.06 -8.59 19.17
CA VAL A 16 20.03 -8.45 18.13
C VAL A 16 20.63 -7.78 16.90
N VAL A 17 20.70 -8.53 15.82
CA VAL A 17 21.07 -8.02 14.49
C VAL A 17 19.80 -7.62 13.76
N ASP A 18 19.68 -6.34 13.42
CA ASP A 18 18.62 -5.83 12.57
C ASP A 18 18.94 -6.13 11.10
N ALA A 19 18.35 -7.20 10.58
CA ALA A 19 18.44 -7.56 9.16
C ALA A 19 17.25 -6.93 8.42
N SER A 20 17.53 -5.99 7.51
CA SER A 20 16.48 -5.42 6.68
C SER A 20 15.96 -6.46 5.67
N ASP A 21 14.66 -6.76 5.74
CA ASP A 21 13.97 -7.50 4.69
C ASP A 21 13.65 -6.53 3.54
N ALA A 22 14.10 -6.87 2.32
CA ALA A 22 13.87 -6.08 1.11
C ALA A 22 12.42 -6.25 0.63
N ARG A 23 11.46 -5.88 1.48
CA ARG A 23 10.03 -6.04 1.27
C ARG A 23 9.30 -4.71 1.33
N THR A 24 8.37 -4.50 0.40
CA THR A 24 7.44 -3.37 0.45
C THR A 24 6.01 -3.88 0.54
N THR A 25 5.25 -3.35 1.48
CA THR A 25 3.80 -3.53 1.56
C THR A 25 3.12 -2.33 0.92
N TYR A 26 2.16 -2.60 0.04
CA TYR A 26 1.50 -1.58 -0.78
C TYR A 26 0.03 -1.94 -1.03
N ILE A 27 -0.73 -0.96 -1.46
CA ILE A 27 -2.13 -1.09 -1.82
C ILE A 27 -2.26 -1.07 -3.34
N ILE A 28 -3.06 -1.99 -3.89
CA ILE A 28 -3.46 -2.02 -5.30
C ILE A 28 -4.92 -1.60 -5.40
N TYR A 29 -5.20 -0.62 -6.25
CA TYR A 29 -6.54 -0.22 -6.65
C TYR A 29 -6.96 -0.96 -7.91
N ASN A 30 -8.16 -1.52 -7.94
CA ASN A 30 -8.72 -2.11 -9.15
C ASN A 30 -9.16 -1.01 -10.12
N GLN A 31 -8.53 -0.92 -11.27
CA GLN A 31 -8.79 0.09 -12.30
C GLN A 31 -9.52 -0.50 -13.52
N THR A 32 -10.06 -1.72 -13.43
CA THR A 32 -10.81 -2.37 -14.53
C THR A 32 -12.17 -1.72 -14.77
N GLY A 33 -12.68 -0.95 -13.80
CA GLY A 33 -13.99 -0.29 -13.87
C GLY A 33 -15.08 -0.97 -13.06
N SER A 34 -14.80 -2.07 -12.35
CA SER A 34 -15.74 -2.71 -11.41
C SER A 34 -16.21 -1.70 -10.35
N VAL A 35 -15.31 -0.84 -9.86
CA VAL A 35 -15.61 0.35 -9.10
C VAL A 35 -15.24 1.57 -9.94
N LYS A 36 -16.23 2.20 -10.58
CA LYS A 36 -16.03 3.33 -11.50
C LYS A 36 -15.17 4.45 -10.88
N ALA A 37 -15.36 4.75 -9.61
CA ALA A 37 -14.60 5.77 -8.91
C ALA A 37 -13.08 5.51 -8.90
N LEU A 38 -12.64 4.25 -8.84
CA LEU A 38 -11.22 3.89 -8.83
C LEU A 38 -10.53 4.07 -10.19
N THR A 39 -11.27 4.24 -11.28
CA THR A 39 -10.70 4.62 -12.59
C THR A 39 -10.29 6.09 -12.61
N ASN A 40 -10.85 6.91 -11.72
CA ASN A 40 -10.53 8.34 -11.61
C ASN A 40 -9.21 8.57 -10.87
N GLN A 41 -8.28 9.26 -11.50
CA GLN A 41 -6.96 9.54 -10.94
C GLN A 41 -7.01 10.37 -9.67
N LYS A 42 -7.90 11.37 -9.59
CA LYS A 42 -8.02 12.25 -8.42
C LYS A 42 -8.46 11.46 -7.18
N ILE A 43 -9.35 10.49 -7.34
CA ILE A 43 -9.78 9.62 -6.24
C ILE A 43 -8.61 8.78 -5.73
N ARG A 44 -7.83 8.14 -6.62
CA ARG A 44 -6.65 7.36 -6.22
C ARG A 44 -5.58 8.22 -5.54
N GLN A 45 -5.36 9.45 -6.04
CA GLN A 45 -4.46 10.42 -5.40
C GLN A 45 -4.97 10.86 -4.03
N ALA A 46 -6.29 11.07 -3.88
CA ALA A 46 -6.90 11.42 -2.61
C ALA A 46 -6.69 10.33 -1.56
N LEU A 47 -6.96 9.08 -1.90
CA LEU A 47 -6.72 7.93 -1.02
C LEU A 47 -5.24 7.83 -0.61
N ASN A 48 -4.32 8.06 -1.54
CA ASN A 48 -2.89 8.05 -1.27
C ASN A 48 -2.46 9.18 -0.32
N LEU A 49 -2.96 10.42 -0.53
CA LEU A 49 -2.69 11.56 0.34
C LEU A 49 -3.36 11.46 1.71
N ALA A 50 -4.47 10.71 1.83
CA ALA A 50 -5.15 10.42 3.10
C ALA A 50 -4.46 9.29 3.89
N THR A 51 -3.47 8.60 3.31
CA THR A 51 -2.76 7.50 3.95
C THR A 51 -1.60 8.01 4.81
N ASP A 52 -1.77 7.98 6.13
CA ASP A 52 -0.69 8.21 7.09
C ASP A 52 0.21 6.96 7.20
N ARG A 53 1.24 6.91 6.37
CA ARG A 53 2.17 5.76 6.33
C ARG A 53 2.90 5.51 7.64
N LYS A 54 3.19 6.57 8.41
CA LYS A 54 3.85 6.44 9.72
C LYS A 54 2.92 5.76 10.72
N GLY A 55 1.67 6.18 10.75
CA GLY A 55 0.64 5.57 11.59
C GLY A 55 0.35 4.11 11.18
N VAL A 56 0.27 3.81 9.87
CA VAL A 56 0.12 2.43 9.39
C VAL A 56 1.25 1.53 9.88
N VAL A 57 2.51 1.95 9.74
CA VAL A 57 3.65 1.15 10.21
C VAL A 57 3.59 0.92 11.71
N LYS A 58 3.28 1.96 12.49
CA LYS A 58 3.15 1.85 13.95
C LYS A 58 2.02 0.92 14.36
N ALA A 59 0.86 0.99 13.70
CA ALA A 59 -0.29 0.15 13.99
C ALA A 59 -0.05 -1.32 13.58
N ALA A 60 0.58 -1.54 12.42
CA ALA A 60 0.72 -2.87 11.83
C ALA A 60 1.82 -3.71 12.48
N VAL A 61 3.02 -3.17 12.65
CA VAL A 61 4.19 -4.01 12.92
C VAL A 61 5.02 -3.56 14.12
N ASP A 62 5.19 -2.28 14.36
CA ASP A 62 6.03 -1.73 15.43
C ASP A 62 7.38 -2.50 15.68
N THR A 63 8.00 -2.95 14.57
CA THR A 63 9.15 -3.88 14.58
C THR A 63 10.36 -3.32 13.83
N GLY A 64 10.56 -1.99 13.83
CA GLY A 64 11.65 -1.38 13.07
C GLY A 64 11.38 -1.17 11.59
N SER A 65 10.21 -1.57 11.07
CA SER A 65 9.78 -1.24 9.71
C SER A 65 9.66 0.28 9.52
N THR A 66 9.93 0.75 8.30
CA THR A 66 9.89 2.18 7.98
C THR A 66 8.76 2.49 6.99
N PRO A 67 8.16 3.67 7.06
CA PRO A 67 7.19 4.11 6.05
C PRO A 67 7.83 4.07 4.66
N ALA A 68 7.14 3.43 3.71
CA ALA A 68 7.60 3.37 2.33
C ALA A 68 7.45 4.75 1.67
N GLU A 69 8.53 5.26 1.10
CA GLU A 69 8.55 6.50 0.33
C GLU A 69 8.43 6.21 -1.17
N SER A 70 8.81 4.99 -1.56
CA SER A 70 8.71 4.48 -2.93
C SER A 70 8.35 3.00 -2.91
N LEU A 71 8.09 2.43 -4.10
CA LEU A 71 7.87 1.00 -4.26
C LEU A 71 9.15 0.19 -3.97
N VAL A 72 10.32 0.73 -4.35
CA VAL A 72 11.61 0.10 -4.11
C VAL A 72 12.04 0.36 -2.67
N PRO A 73 12.30 -0.68 -1.86
CA PRO A 73 12.77 -0.52 -0.48
C PRO A 73 14.11 0.22 -0.42
N LYS A 74 14.31 0.97 0.65
CA LYS A 74 15.63 1.55 0.97
C LYS A 74 16.68 0.44 1.12
N LYS A 75 17.91 0.73 0.70
CA LYS A 75 19.08 -0.16 0.77
C LYS A 75 19.01 -1.40 -0.14
N LEU A 76 17.97 -1.56 -0.97
CA LEU A 76 17.89 -2.68 -1.90
C LEU A 76 18.94 -2.57 -3.02
N ALA A 77 19.01 -1.41 -3.64
CA ALA A 77 19.90 -1.18 -4.77
C ALA A 77 20.62 0.16 -4.67
N LYS A 78 21.84 0.20 -5.16
CA LYS A 78 22.67 1.41 -5.25
C LYS A 78 22.88 1.80 -6.72
N LEU A 79 22.92 3.09 -6.95
CA LEU A 79 23.37 3.65 -8.22
C LEU A 79 24.90 3.52 -8.36
N PRO A 80 25.46 3.68 -9.58
CA PRO A 80 26.92 3.63 -9.80
C PRO A 80 27.72 4.62 -8.95
N ASN A 81 27.10 5.74 -8.54
CA ASN A 81 27.70 6.72 -7.63
C ASN A 81 27.59 6.35 -6.13
N GLY A 82 27.08 5.14 -5.81
CA GLY A 82 26.91 4.64 -4.44
C GLY A 82 25.65 5.10 -3.71
N GLU A 83 24.85 5.98 -4.29
CA GLU A 83 23.60 6.45 -3.68
C GLU A 83 22.49 5.41 -3.76
N ASP A 84 21.60 5.44 -2.78
CA ASP A 84 20.43 4.55 -2.70
C ASP A 84 19.41 4.90 -3.80
N LEU A 85 19.05 3.91 -4.62
CA LEU A 85 18.08 4.07 -5.71
C LEU A 85 16.74 4.59 -5.23
N SER A 86 16.30 4.23 -4.03
CA SER A 86 15.00 4.67 -3.48
C SER A 86 14.86 6.19 -3.37
N LYS A 87 15.95 6.94 -3.25
CA LYS A 87 15.93 8.41 -3.22
C LYS A 87 15.38 9.02 -4.52
N TYR A 88 15.58 8.35 -5.64
CA TYR A 88 15.20 8.83 -6.98
C TYR A 88 13.85 8.31 -7.44
N THR A 89 13.28 7.37 -6.70
CA THR A 89 12.03 6.70 -7.06
C THR A 89 10.85 7.09 -6.17
N ALA A 90 11.08 7.97 -5.21
CA ALA A 90 10.04 8.47 -4.30
C ALA A 90 8.99 9.28 -5.08
N PRO A 91 7.71 8.93 -4.98
CA PRO A 91 6.64 9.58 -5.75
C PRO A 91 6.29 11.00 -5.26
N GLY A 92 6.91 11.47 -4.19
CA GLY A 92 6.64 12.79 -3.61
C GLY A 92 5.27 12.94 -2.94
N TYR A 93 4.55 11.83 -2.69
CA TYR A 93 3.28 11.88 -1.98
C TYR A 93 3.52 11.99 -0.47
N THR A 94 3.12 13.13 0.10
CA THR A 94 3.11 13.34 1.54
C THR A 94 1.68 13.27 2.07
N TYR A 95 1.51 12.79 3.31
CA TYR A 95 0.22 12.81 4.00
C TYR A 95 -0.33 14.25 4.05
N ASN A 96 -1.51 14.47 3.46
CA ASN A 96 -2.15 15.77 3.39
C ASN A 96 -3.67 15.61 3.25
N THR A 97 -4.37 15.67 4.37
CA THR A 97 -5.83 15.47 4.43
C THR A 97 -6.62 16.55 3.71
N SER A 98 -6.19 17.81 3.79
CA SER A 98 -6.89 18.93 3.12
C SER A 98 -6.85 18.79 1.60
N LYS A 99 -5.68 18.46 1.04
CA LYS A 99 -5.54 18.20 -0.39
C LYS A 99 -6.30 16.92 -0.79
N ALA A 100 -6.27 15.90 0.06
CA ALA A 100 -7.01 14.66 -0.16
C ALA A 100 -8.52 14.91 -0.27
N GLN A 101 -9.11 15.67 0.66
CA GLN A 101 -10.54 16.03 0.64
C GLN A 101 -10.93 16.76 -0.64
N LYS A 102 -10.12 17.74 -1.05
CA LYS A 102 -10.37 18.50 -2.28
C LYS A 102 -10.40 17.58 -3.49
N LEU A 103 -9.36 16.76 -3.67
CA LEU A 103 -9.27 15.83 -4.80
C LEU A 103 -10.37 14.76 -4.76
N PHE A 104 -10.74 14.27 -3.58
CA PHE A 104 -11.81 13.29 -3.43
C PHE A 104 -13.16 13.85 -3.88
N LYS A 105 -13.50 15.07 -3.42
CA LYS A 105 -14.73 15.75 -3.81
C LYS A 105 -14.78 16.02 -5.32
N GLU A 106 -13.68 16.52 -5.89
CA GLU A 106 -13.57 16.75 -7.34
C GLU A 106 -13.73 15.44 -8.13
N GLY A 107 -13.00 14.38 -7.70
CA GLY A 107 -13.06 13.08 -8.36
C GLY A 107 -14.43 12.42 -8.28
N LEU A 108 -15.14 12.52 -7.16
CA LEU A 108 -16.52 12.06 -7.03
C LEU A 108 -17.45 12.79 -8.00
N ALA A 109 -17.35 14.12 -8.10
CA ALA A 109 -18.14 14.92 -9.03
C ALA A 109 -17.88 14.50 -10.49
N GLU A 110 -16.61 14.27 -10.88
CA GLU A 110 -16.24 13.83 -12.23
C GLU A 110 -16.85 12.47 -12.61
N VAL A 111 -17.03 11.57 -11.64
CA VAL A 111 -17.66 10.26 -11.89
C VAL A 111 -19.18 10.25 -11.66
N GLY A 112 -19.74 11.41 -11.26
CA GLY A 112 -21.19 11.58 -11.02
C GLY A 112 -21.67 10.91 -9.74
N GLN A 113 -20.84 10.87 -8.69
CA GLN A 113 -21.14 10.28 -7.39
C GLN A 113 -21.00 11.31 -6.28
N SER A 114 -21.75 11.13 -5.18
CA SER A 114 -21.66 11.95 -3.96
C SER A 114 -20.99 11.21 -2.80
N SER A 115 -20.87 9.90 -2.91
CA SER A 115 -20.25 9.03 -1.91
C SER A 115 -19.57 7.85 -2.59
N LEU A 116 -18.70 7.16 -1.87
CA LEU A 116 -17.98 6.00 -2.34
C LEU A 116 -17.93 4.94 -1.24
N LYS A 117 -18.21 3.70 -1.61
CA LYS A 117 -18.01 2.53 -0.77
C LYS A 117 -16.94 1.66 -1.39
N LEU A 118 -15.93 1.27 -0.60
CA LEU A 118 -14.82 0.43 -1.02
C LEU A 118 -14.63 -0.72 -0.05
N THR A 119 -14.22 -1.88 -0.58
CA THR A 119 -13.79 -3.01 0.22
C THR A 119 -12.28 -3.16 0.14
N ILE A 120 -11.58 -3.21 1.29
CA ILE A 120 -10.16 -3.54 1.35
C ILE A 120 -10.02 -5.02 1.68
N THR A 121 -9.42 -5.77 0.76
CA THR A 121 -9.12 -7.20 0.94
C THR A 121 -7.71 -7.40 1.45
N ALA A 122 -7.53 -8.23 2.50
CA ALA A 122 -6.24 -8.56 3.08
C ALA A 122 -6.19 -9.99 3.62
N ASP A 123 -5.01 -10.44 4.05
CA ASP A 123 -4.81 -11.79 4.58
C ASP A 123 -5.39 -11.95 5.99
N SER A 124 -6.22 -12.97 6.18
CA SER A 124 -6.83 -13.34 7.47
C SER A 124 -5.79 -13.83 8.49
N ASP A 125 -4.70 -14.44 8.01
CA ASP A 125 -3.69 -15.07 8.85
C ASP A 125 -2.56 -14.12 9.28
N SER A 126 -2.67 -12.83 8.91
CA SER A 126 -1.70 -11.80 9.22
C SER A 126 -2.27 -10.74 10.17
N PRO A 127 -1.93 -10.78 11.46
CA PRO A 127 -2.31 -9.72 12.39
C PRO A 127 -1.83 -8.33 11.94
N ALA A 128 -0.64 -8.27 11.36
CA ALA A 128 -0.11 -7.02 10.82
C ALA A 128 -0.96 -6.46 9.67
N ALA A 129 -1.46 -7.33 8.78
CA ALA A 129 -2.35 -6.92 7.70
C ALA A 129 -3.70 -6.41 8.25
N LYS A 130 -4.26 -7.09 9.23
CA LYS A 130 -5.50 -6.65 9.91
C LYS A 130 -5.33 -5.28 10.53
N ASN A 131 -4.30 -5.09 11.36
CA ASN A 131 -4.03 -3.80 12.01
C ASN A 131 -3.78 -2.67 10.99
N ALA A 132 -3.10 -2.99 9.87
CA ALA A 132 -2.88 -2.02 8.81
C ALA A 132 -4.20 -1.60 8.16
N VAL A 133 -5.08 -2.55 7.84
CA VAL A 133 -6.39 -2.29 7.22
C VAL A 133 -7.30 -1.50 8.15
N ASP A 134 -7.41 -1.92 9.43
CA ASP A 134 -8.18 -1.20 10.46
C ASP A 134 -7.74 0.27 10.56
N TYR A 135 -6.42 0.51 10.59
CA TYR A 135 -5.88 1.86 10.66
C TYR A 135 -6.16 2.67 9.39
N VAL A 136 -5.96 2.07 8.22
CA VAL A 136 -6.24 2.73 6.92
C VAL A 136 -7.72 3.07 6.81
N LYS A 137 -8.62 2.14 7.14
CA LYS A 137 -10.06 2.38 7.17
C LYS A 137 -10.41 3.58 8.04
N SER A 138 -9.98 3.56 9.30
CA SER A 138 -10.26 4.62 10.27
C SER A 138 -9.78 5.99 9.78
N THR A 139 -8.56 6.05 9.25
CA THR A 139 -7.96 7.31 8.77
C THR A 139 -8.59 7.80 7.48
N TRP A 140 -8.91 6.91 6.54
CA TRP A 140 -9.57 7.28 5.29
C TRP A 140 -10.99 7.80 5.52
N GLU A 141 -11.80 7.10 6.33
CA GLU A 141 -13.17 7.53 6.65
C GLU A 141 -13.18 8.87 7.41
N SER A 142 -12.22 9.06 8.33
CA SER A 142 -12.07 10.34 9.03
C SER A 142 -11.63 11.48 8.13
N ALA A 143 -10.74 11.22 7.17
CA ALA A 143 -10.17 12.23 6.28
C ALA A 143 -11.06 12.57 5.09
N LEU A 144 -11.87 11.62 4.59
CA LEU A 144 -12.62 11.73 3.34
C LEU A 144 -14.12 11.59 3.57
N PRO A 145 -14.83 12.68 3.89
CA PRO A 145 -16.29 12.67 4.05
C PRO A 145 -17.00 12.08 2.83
N GLY A 146 -17.90 11.11 3.06
CA GLY A 146 -18.59 10.37 2.00
C GLY A 146 -17.92 9.07 1.58
N LEU A 147 -16.75 8.74 2.14
CA LEU A 147 -16.12 7.43 1.97
C LEU A 147 -16.57 6.49 3.09
N THR A 148 -16.93 5.27 2.70
CA THR A 148 -17.16 4.12 3.60
C THR A 148 -16.25 2.98 3.17
N VAL A 149 -15.54 2.40 4.12
CA VAL A 149 -14.59 1.29 3.87
C VAL A 149 -15.07 0.04 4.57
N GLU A 150 -15.24 -1.04 3.81
CA GLU A 150 -15.45 -2.39 4.34
C GLU A 150 -14.14 -3.17 4.34
N GLU A 151 -14.02 -4.10 5.26
CA GLU A 151 -12.87 -4.97 5.41
C GLU A 151 -13.25 -6.39 5.00
N LYS A 152 -12.41 -7.02 4.17
CA LYS A 152 -12.56 -8.41 3.74
C LYS A 152 -11.27 -9.15 4.03
N PHE A 153 -11.30 -10.04 5.02
CA PHE A 153 -10.15 -10.88 5.36
C PHE A 153 -10.36 -12.29 4.83
N VAL A 154 -9.42 -12.74 4.00
CA VAL A 154 -9.46 -14.05 3.34
C VAL A 154 -8.10 -14.75 3.47
N THR A 155 -8.02 -16.02 3.15
CA THR A 155 -6.74 -16.72 3.12
C THR A 155 -5.82 -16.15 2.05
N PHE A 156 -4.50 -16.30 2.21
CA PHE A 156 -3.52 -15.88 1.20
C PHE A 156 -3.85 -16.40 -0.19
N LYS A 157 -4.24 -17.70 -0.30
CA LYS A 157 -4.60 -18.31 -1.57
C LYS A 157 -5.82 -17.63 -2.20
N GLN A 158 -6.88 -17.41 -1.42
CA GLN A 158 -8.10 -16.75 -1.90
C GLN A 158 -7.81 -15.30 -2.33
N ARG A 159 -6.98 -14.56 -1.59
CA ARG A 159 -6.58 -13.20 -1.96
C ARG A 159 -5.85 -13.16 -3.31
N LEU A 160 -4.96 -14.15 -3.57
CA LEU A 160 -4.29 -14.25 -4.86
C LEU A 160 -5.26 -14.59 -5.99
N GLU A 161 -6.21 -15.48 -5.76
CA GLU A 161 -7.25 -15.83 -6.72
C GLU A 161 -8.16 -14.64 -7.01
N ASP A 162 -8.64 -13.94 -5.96
CA ASP A 162 -9.44 -12.73 -6.11
C ASP A 162 -8.68 -11.65 -6.92
N ALA A 163 -7.38 -11.46 -6.65
CA ALA A 163 -6.56 -10.51 -7.36
C ALA A 163 -6.38 -10.86 -8.84
N LYS A 164 -6.09 -12.14 -9.16
CA LYS A 164 -5.94 -12.63 -10.54
C LYS A 164 -7.22 -12.53 -11.34
N ASN A 165 -8.36 -12.75 -10.69
CA ASN A 165 -9.68 -12.70 -11.30
C ASN A 165 -10.31 -11.29 -11.25
N GLU A 166 -9.54 -10.27 -10.81
CA GLU A 166 -10.00 -8.87 -10.71
C GLU A 166 -11.21 -8.70 -9.76
N ASN A 167 -11.42 -9.65 -8.84
CA ASN A 167 -12.54 -9.68 -7.90
C ASN A 167 -12.19 -8.99 -6.58
N PHE A 168 -11.84 -7.71 -6.65
CA PHE A 168 -11.53 -6.86 -5.50
C PHE A 168 -11.74 -5.37 -5.88
N ASP A 169 -11.92 -4.53 -4.87
CA ASP A 169 -11.89 -3.07 -5.05
C ASP A 169 -10.48 -2.55 -4.75
N VAL A 170 -10.01 -2.83 -3.55
CA VAL A 170 -8.70 -2.47 -3.03
C VAL A 170 -8.10 -3.70 -2.36
N VAL A 171 -6.83 -4.00 -2.61
CA VAL A 171 -6.16 -5.15 -2.00
C VAL A 171 -4.81 -4.76 -1.41
N LEU A 172 -4.52 -5.24 -0.19
CA LEU A 172 -3.23 -5.10 0.45
C LEU A 172 -2.30 -6.21 -0.01
N PHE A 173 -1.18 -5.82 -0.60
CA PHE A 173 -0.12 -6.71 -1.07
C PHE A 173 1.21 -6.43 -0.39
N SER A 174 2.08 -7.44 -0.43
CA SER A 174 3.47 -7.30 -0.05
C SER A 174 4.33 -8.04 -1.05
N TRP A 175 5.42 -7.40 -1.48
CA TRP A 175 6.40 -7.99 -2.38
C TRP A 175 7.79 -7.95 -1.75
N GLY A 176 8.48 -9.09 -1.73
CA GLY A 176 9.89 -9.18 -1.39
C GLY A 176 10.73 -9.21 -2.66
N GLY A 177 11.86 -8.51 -2.66
CA GLY A 177 12.77 -8.54 -3.80
C GLY A 177 13.43 -9.92 -3.97
N ASP A 178 13.39 -10.46 -5.18
CA ASP A 178 14.04 -11.74 -5.50
C ASP A 178 15.56 -11.60 -5.67
N TYR A 179 16.01 -10.39 -5.98
CA TYR A 179 17.43 -10.01 -6.18
C TYR A 179 17.64 -8.52 -5.88
N PRO A 180 18.87 -8.07 -5.61
CA PRO A 180 19.16 -6.71 -5.11
C PRO A 180 19.15 -5.64 -6.22
N GLU A 181 18.12 -5.59 -7.03
CA GLU A 181 17.91 -4.59 -8.08
C GLU A 181 16.48 -4.05 -8.07
N GLY A 182 16.29 -2.81 -8.51
CA GLY A 182 14.98 -2.16 -8.57
C GLY A 182 14.01 -2.82 -9.55
N SER A 183 14.52 -3.53 -10.57
CA SER A 183 13.74 -4.22 -11.59
C SER A 183 12.79 -5.28 -11.03
N THR A 184 13.14 -5.92 -9.89
CA THR A 184 12.26 -6.87 -9.18
C THR A 184 10.96 -6.24 -8.70
N PHE A 185 10.93 -4.92 -8.53
CA PHE A 185 9.73 -4.15 -8.16
C PHE A 185 9.07 -3.48 -9.37
N TYR A 186 9.87 -2.89 -10.27
CA TYR A 186 9.30 -2.22 -11.45
C TYR A 186 8.60 -3.18 -12.40
N GLY A 187 9.07 -4.42 -12.49
CA GLY A 187 8.45 -5.47 -13.31
C GLY A 187 7.02 -5.85 -12.91
N LEU A 188 6.54 -5.41 -11.73
CA LEU A 188 5.18 -5.69 -11.26
C LEU A 188 4.09 -4.91 -12.00
N PHE A 189 4.39 -3.70 -12.51
CA PHE A 189 3.37 -2.75 -12.97
C PHE A 189 3.35 -2.40 -14.46
N PRO A 190 4.25 -2.92 -15.35
CA PRO A 190 4.03 -2.73 -16.78
C PRO A 190 2.61 -3.17 -17.18
N THR A 191 2.02 -2.49 -18.17
CA THR A 191 0.63 -2.72 -18.59
C THR A 191 0.31 -4.20 -18.83
N ASN A 192 1.26 -4.97 -19.37
CA ASN A 192 1.09 -6.40 -19.69
C ASN A 192 1.67 -7.36 -18.64
N SER A 193 2.10 -6.86 -17.48
CA SER A 193 2.63 -7.72 -16.42
C SER A 193 1.52 -8.60 -15.82
N SER A 194 1.80 -9.89 -15.63
CA SER A 194 0.91 -10.83 -14.94
C SER A 194 0.68 -10.47 -13.47
N TYR A 195 1.52 -9.63 -12.89
CA TYR A 195 1.42 -9.12 -11.52
C TYR A 195 0.68 -7.78 -11.43
N ASN A 196 0.35 -7.15 -12.56
CA ASN A 196 -0.41 -5.90 -12.58
C ASN A 196 -1.91 -6.17 -12.38
N TYR A 197 -2.24 -6.66 -11.19
CA TYR A 197 -3.62 -7.05 -10.83
C TYR A 197 -4.61 -5.88 -10.90
N GLY A 198 -4.16 -4.67 -10.61
CA GLY A 198 -4.99 -3.46 -10.66
C GLY A 198 -5.21 -2.91 -12.06
N LYS A 199 -4.60 -3.51 -13.08
CA LYS A 199 -4.64 -3.05 -14.49
C LYS A 199 -4.23 -1.58 -14.66
N PHE A 200 -3.23 -1.17 -13.86
CA PHE A 200 -2.62 0.13 -14.04
C PHE A 200 -2.03 0.25 -15.44
N SER A 201 -2.34 1.35 -16.12
CA SER A 201 -1.72 1.73 -17.39
C SER A 201 -1.51 3.23 -17.41
N SER A 202 -0.28 3.65 -17.73
CA SER A 202 0.07 5.05 -17.96
C SER A 202 0.42 5.22 -19.42
N LYS A 203 -0.17 6.25 -20.04
CA LYS A 203 0.22 6.71 -21.38
C LYS A 203 1.46 7.57 -21.28
#